data_7e03df4c72317acfd895a34440cb3b7e
#
_entry.id   7e03df4c72317acfd895a34440cb3b7e
#
_cell.length_a   1.000
_cell.length_b   1.000
_cell.length_c   1.000
_cell.angle_alpha   90.00
_cell.angle_beta   90.00
_cell.angle_gamma   90.00
#
_symmetry.space_group_name_H-M   'P 1'
#
loop_
_entity.id
_entity.type
_entity.pdbx_description
1 polymer ?
#
loop_
_entity_poly.entity_id
_entity_poly.type
_entity_poly.pdbx_seq_one_letter_code
_entity_poly.pdbx_strand_id
1 'polypeptide(L)'
;MRNEGMRVAKALALSCALGLGVALSVVSGTAAPAPAPTAAQTRVEDAYAAMGWADRGFGEGAQARETLLIMTAKGSMKQWDPGQSQSVSNLDVPDWGTATFTQVWDRSRGATRTEWVRPRAGGGTRNYTEILSETGGYVIGSDVNGAQPSRVVQTAGNNPQPLKTMSGLRARALLREVERNGIVFFMHDRLGRVSDYPSQTVNGKTYTAVQYRGDNGTFIVMFDPQTKLPAIVRTRDFDQFEGDSNFDATYSDWRDVNRAKFPFRITYTLNGRNILDTTYNSITMNTQIAADTFNVPAAVRGKAPPPAALNKTPYQWVVRRLATGFYLDSDAQYADDGKSLQLVDIAPNISHVTGGSHHTLIVATNDYLVAFDAPGDDGLSQWVINAAAQKYPGKKFRYVVLTHHHIDHSGGVRAYAAEGATIVVGRGNGAFYRRVLAAPAGTNPYRLASFTPRVVEVGDKWSVNDGGRVIEAYPLETPHATGYVIPYVPDAKLAWVTDLWNPGAPIPAMPNPAMVSIVRGVEKAGFQPERFAGGHGAVAPYADLAQAVQRAGGG
;
A
#
# COMPACT_ATOMS: atom_id res chain seq x y z
N MET A 1 -48.26 5.62 19.88
CA MET A 1 -49.07 6.49 18.98
C MET A 1 -48.36 6.54 17.65
N ARG A 2 -49.05 5.90 16.65
CA ARG A 2 -49.12 6.14 15.20
C ARG A 2 -47.75 6.30 14.47
N ASN A 3 -47.26 5.32 13.72
CA ASN A 3 -47.71 4.71 12.45
C ASN A 3 -47.98 5.73 11.33
N GLU A 4 -47.09 5.66 10.30
CA GLU A 4 -47.34 5.86 8.86
C GLU A 4 -46.00 5.55 8.16
N GLY A 5 -45.78 4.61 7.36
CA GLY A 5 -46.53 3.77 6.44
C GLY A 5 -46.60 4.40 5.05
N MET A 6 -45.58 4.23 4.20
CA MET A 6 -45.74 4.66 2.81
C MET A 6 -45.48 3.51 1.82
N ARG A 7 -46.59 3.08 1.24
CA ARG A 7 -46.70 2.13 0.13
C ARG A 7 -46.46 2.87 -1.19
N VAL A 8 -45.68 2.31 -2.09
CA VAL A 8 -45.71 2.69 -3.50
C VAL A 8 -46.47 1.62 -4.27
N ALA A 9 -47.58 2.00 -4.83
CA ALA A 9 -48.48 1.16 -5.60
C ALA A 9 -48.07 1.10 -7.08
N LYS A 10 -48.17 -0.10 -7.64
CA LYS A 10 -48.21 -0.31 -9.09
C LYS A 10 -49.55 0.11 -9.64
N ALA A 11 -49.54 0.93 -10.69
CA ALA A 11 -50.74 1.18 -11.49
C ALA A 11 -50.62 0.48 -12.84
N LEU A 12 -51.43 -0.55 -13.06
CA LEU A 12 -51.83 -1.02 -14.37
C LEU A 12 -53.03 -0.18 -14.80
N ALA A 13 -52.98 0.42 -15.97
CA ALA A 13 -54.14 0.99 -16.61
C ALA A 13 -54.39 0.31 -17.95
N LEU A 14 -55.51 -0.36 -18.00
CA LEU A 14 -56.20 -0.86 -19.20
C LEU A 14 -57.06 0.29 -19.73
N SER A 15 -57.00 0.64 -21.00
CA SER A 15 -58.01 1.48 -21.65
C SER A 15 -58.27 1.01 -23.07
N CYS A 16 -59.55 0.84 -23.30
CA CYS A 16 -60.16 0.39 -24.55
C CYS A 16 -60.01 1.37 -25.70
N ALA A 17 -60.10 0.79 -26.86
CA ALA A 17 -60.06 1.38 -28.20
C ALA A 17 -61.18 2.39 -28.48
N LEU A 18 -60.86 3.44 -29.24
CA LEU A 18 -61.72 4.09 -30.22
C LEU A 18 -60.83 4.53 -31.39
N GLY A 19 -61.13 4.02 -32.56
CA GLY A 19 -60.36 4.24 -33.76
C GLY A 19 -60.51 5.67 -34.33
N LEU A 20 -59.38 6.20 -34.73
CA LEU A 20 -59.25 7.20 -35.79
C LEU A 20 -57.98 6.90 -36.54
N GLY A 21 -58.13 6.49 -37.79
CA GLY A 21 -57.04 6.23 -38.69
C GLY A 21 -56.22 7.48 -38.97
N VAL A 22 -55.02 7.51 -38.40
CA VAL A 22 -53.94 8.38 -38.85
C VAL A 22 -52.88 7.48 -39.44
N ALA A 23 -52.68 7.61 -40.73
CA ALA A 23 -51.57 6.95 -41.43
C ALA A 23 -50.25 7.48 -40.86
N LEU A 24 -49.66 6.72 -39.93
CA LEU A 24 -48.27 6.93 -39.53
C LEU A 24 -47.38 6.45 -40.70
N SER A 25 -46.85 7.37 -41.47
CA SER A 25 -45.69 7.13 -42.28
C SER A 25 -44.54 6.73 -41.37
N VAL A 26 -44.23 5.43 -41.33
CA VAL A 26 -42.99 4.92 -40.71
C VAL A 26 -41.86 5.50 -41.54
N VAL A 27 -41.29 6.61 -41.09
CA VAL A 27 -39.98 7.03 -41.53
C VAL A 27 -39.03 6.01 -40.97
N SER A 28 -38.60 5.04 -41.78
CA SER A 28 -37.47 4.20 -41.49
C SER A 28 -36.23 5.09 -41.45
N GLY A 29 -35.98 5.66 -40.30
CA GLY A 29 -34.72 6.31 -40.01
C GLY A 29 -33.65 5.22 -40.05
N THR A 30 -32.87 5.17 -41.12
CA THR A 30 -31.63 4.42 -41.13
C THR A 30 -30.77 4.98 -40.00
N ALA A 31 -30.55 4.18 -38.96
CA ALA A 31 -29.63 4.55 -37.90
C ALA A 31 -28.30 4.95 -38.56
N ALA A 32 -27.77 6.10 -38.20
CA ALA A 32 -26.47 6.54 -38.70
C ALA A 32 -25.46 5.40 -38.45
N PRO A 33 -24.59 5.07 -39.40
CA PRO A 33 -23.59 4.03 -39.21
C PRO A 33 -22.77 4.41 -37.96
N ALA A 34 -22.47 3.42 -37.15
CA ALA A 34 -21.62 3.60 -35.96
C ALA A 34 -20.29 4.25 -36.43
N PRO A 35 -19.76 5.22 -35.66
CA PRO A 35 -18.50 5.86 -36.03
C PRO A 35 -17.39 4.80 -36.13
N ALA A 36 -16.49 4.97 -37.08
CA ALA A 36 -15.34 4.10 -37.27
C ALA A 36 -14.50 4.06 -35.97
N PRO A 37 -13.92 2.90 -35.60
CA PRO A 37 -13.11 2.78 -34.42
C PRO A 37 -11.90 3.73 -34.47
N THR A 38 -11.53 4.33 -33.36
CA THR A 38 -10.33 5.17 -33.25
C THR A 38 -9.07 4.31 -33.35
N ALA A 39 -7.91 4.91 -33.62
CA ALA A 39 -6.63 4.20 -33.64
C ALA A 39 -6.34 3.50 -32.31
N ALA A 40 -6.74 4.10 -31.19
CA ALA A 40 -6.63 3.50 -29.86
C ALA A 40 -7.51 2.25 -29.72
N GLN A 41 -8.74 2.32 -30.17
CA GLN A 41 -9.67 1.17 -30.15
C GLN A 41 -9.17 0.04 -31.05
N THR A 42 -8.68 0.37 -32.25
CA THR A 42 -8.08 -0.64 -33.17
C THR A 42 -6.89 -1.36 -32.52
N ARG A 43 -6.03 -0.66 -31.77
CA ARG A 43 -4.91 -1.32 -31.05
C ARG A 43 -5.39 -2.29 -29.98
N VAL A 44 -6.51 -2.01 -29.31
CA VAL A 44 -7.10 -2.92 -28.33
C VAL A 44 -7.66 -4.17 -29.03
N GLU A 45 -8.36 -3.99 -30.13
CA GLU A 45 -8.90 -5.11 -30.93
C GLU A 45 -7.77 -5.97 -31.49
N ASP A 46 -6.71 -5.35 -32.01
CA ASP A 46 -5.51 -6.06 -32.48
C ASP A 46 -4.88 -6.91 -31.36
N ALA A 47 -4.78 -6.35 -30.16
CA ALA A 47 -4.23 -7.07 -29.02
C ALA A 47 -5.15 -8.22 -28.56
N TYR A 48 -6.45 -7.98 -28.55
CA TYR A 48 -7.45 -8.98 -28.23
C TYR A 48 -7.40 -10.16 -29.21
N ALA A 49 -7.28 -9.86 -30.51
CA ALA A 49 -7.09 -10.87 -31.55
C ALA A 49 -5.74 -11.60 -31.40
N ALA A 50 -4.64 -10.87 -31.17
CA ALA A 50 -3.31 -11.45 -31.00
C ALA A 50 -3.22 -12.39 -29.78
N MET A 51 -4.04 -12.15 -28.76
CA MET A 51 -4.20 -13.04 -27.61
C MET A 51 -5.06 -14.28 -27.93
N GLY A 52 -5.59 -14.44 -29.17
CA GLY A 52 -6.41 -15.57 -29.58
C GLY A 52 -7.84 -15.53 -29.04
N TRP A 53 -8.37 -14.33 -28.75
CA TRP A 53 -9.67 -14.19 -28.11
C TRP A 53 -10.78 -13.74 -29.05
N ALA A 54 -10.43 -13.16 -30.21
CA ALA A 54 -11.39 -12.74 -31.22
C ALA A 54 -12.19 -13.90 -31.86
N ASP A 55 -11.52 -15.03 -32.09
CA ASP A 55 -12.15 -16.22 -32.72
C ASP A 55 -13.07 -16.99 -31.79
N ARG A 56 -13.21 -16.56 -30.53
CA ARG A 56 -14.01 -17.24 -29.50
C ARG A 56 -15.38 -16.63 -29.30
N GLY A 57 -15.81 -15.75 -30.23
CA GLY A 57 -17.17 -15.26 -30.31
C GLY A 57 -17.73 -14.74 -29.00
N PHE A 58 -17.12 -13.70 -28.42
CA PHE A 58 -17.75 -12.92 -27.35
C PHE A 58 -18.96 -12.09 -27.87
N GLY A 59 -19.28 -12.21 -29.18
CA GLY A 59 -20.52 -11.76 -29.78
C GLY A 59 -21.49 -12.92 -29.93
N GLU A 60 -22.69 -12.78 -29.41
CA GLU A 60 -23.93 -13.49 -29.72
C GLU A 60 -24.05 -15.03 -29.58
N GLY A 61 -23.00 -15.78 -29.25
CA GLY A 61 -23.09 -17.23 -29.04
C GLY A 61 -22.84 -17.64 -27.58
N ALA A 62 -23.85 -18.11 -26.87
CA ALA A 62 -23.76 -18.51 -25.46
C ALA A 62 -22.64 -19.52 -25.14
N GLN A 63 -22.29 -20.41 -26.08
CA GLN A 63 -21.26 -21.43 -25.89
C GLN A 63 -19.82 -20.90 -25.86
N ALA A 64 -19.53 -19.80 -26.52
CA ALA A 64 -18.18 -19.25 -26.55
C ALA A 64 -17.84 -18.42 -25.31
N ARG A 65 -18.85 -17.83 -24.64
CA ARG A 65 -18.69 -17.13 -23.36
C ARG A 65 -18.37 -18.07 -22.19
N GLU A 66 -18.83 -19.30 -22.24
CA GLU A 66 -18.56 -20.32 -21.23
C GLU A 66 -17.10 -20.76 -21.19
N THR A 67 -16.38 -20.63 -22.30
CA THR A 67 -15.06 -21.25 -22.45
C THR A 67 -13.91 -20.53 -21.77
N LEU A 68 -14.07 -19.32 -21.22
CA LEU A 68 -12.97 -18.58 -20.55
C LEU A 68 -13.42 -17.84 -19.27
N LEU A 69 -14.40 -18.35 -18.58
CA LEU A 69 -14.95 -17.68 -17.38
C LEU A 69 -14.09 -17.90 -16.14
N ILE A 70 -13.55 -19.10 -15.98
CA ILE A 70 -12.81 -19.47 -14.77
C ILE A 70 -11.37 -19.78 -15.14
N MET A 71 -10.45 -19.04 -14.56
CA MET A 71 -9.01 -19.28 -14.64
C MET A 71 -8.52 -19.78 -13.28
N THR A 72 -7.81 -20.89 -13.28
CA THR A 72 -7.03 -21.34 -12.11
C THR A 72 -5.56 -21.28 -12.45
N ALA A 73 -4.79 -20.62 -11.59
CA ALA A 73 -3.36 -20.45 -11.76
C ALA A 73 -2.60 -20.83 -10.50
N LYS A 74 -1.42 -21.42 -10.67
CA LYS A 74 -0.44 -21.65 -9.60
C LYS A 74 0.86 -20.99 -9.97
N GLY A 75 1.53 -20.40 -8.98
CA GLY A 75 2.78 -19.72 -9.26
C GLY A 75 3.58 -19.38 -8.01
N SER A 76 4.66 -18.68 -8.26
CA SER A 76 5.53 -18.13 -7.23
C SER A 76 5.81 -16.65 -7.50
N MET A 77 6.18 -15.93 -6.46
CA MET A 77 6.45 -14.50 -6.54
C MET A 77 7.62 -14.13 -5.65
N LYS A 78 8.68 -13.59 -6.25
CA LYS A 78 9.74 -12.87 -5.53
C LYS A 78 9.29 -11.46 -5.25
N GLN A 79 9.78 -10.87 -4.16
CA GLN A 79 9.31 -9.58 -3.68
C GLN A 79 10.46 -8.76 -3.08
N TRP A 80 10.47 -7.45 -3.38
CA TRP A 80 11.43 -6.47 -2.90
C TRP A 80 10.70 -5.24 -2.36
N ASP A 81 11.26 -4.59 -1.37
CA ASP A 81 10.78 -3.28 -0.92
C ASP A 81 11.96 -2.31 -0.77
N PRO A 82 12.19 -1.42 -1.76
CA PRO A 82 13.24 -0.42 -1.70
C PRO A 82 13.16 0.52 -0.50
N GLY A 83 11.96 0.63 0.11
CA GLY A 83 11.74 1.40 1.33
C GLY A 83 12.21 0.71 2.61
N GLN A 84 12.78 -0.51 2.54
CA GLN A 84 13.21 -1.34 3.68
C GLN A 84 14.67 -1.81 3.55
N SER A 85 15.48 -1.07 2.81
CA SER A 85 16.90 -1.43 2.61
C SER A 85 17.72 -1.20 3.88
N GLN A 86 18.80 -1.94 4.03
CA GLN A 86 19.77 -1.69 5.11
C GLN A 86 20.50 -0.34 4.93
N SER A 87 20.63 0.14 3.68
CA SER A 87 21.36 1.36 3.37
C SER A 87 20.71 2.12 2.23
N VAL A 88 20.68 3.45 2.33
CA VAL A 88 20.24 4.34 1.24
C VAL A 88 21.14 4.31 0.01
N SER A 89 22.37 3.78 0.12
CA SER A 89 23.28 3.58 -1.02
C SER A 89 22.92 2.35 -1.85
N ASN A 90 22.14 1.41 -1.31
CA ASN A 90 21.66 0.23 -2.00
C ASN A 90 20.19 0.00 -1.66
N LEU A 91 19.31 0.61 -2.45
CA LEU A 91 17.86 0.45 -2.32
C LEU A 91 17.34 -0.81 -3.03
N ASP A 92 18.15 -1.47 -3.87
CA ASP A 92 17.84 -2.76 -4.48
C ASP A 92 18.10 -3.86 -3.44
N VAL A 93 17.16 -4.08 -2.61
CA VAL A 93 17.28 -4.98 -1.46
C VAL A 93 17.15 -6.42 -1.88
N PRO A 94 17.79 -7.34 -1.13
CA PRO A 94 17.55 -8.76 -1.27
C PRO A 94 16.05 -9.06 -1.17
N ASP A 95 15.65 -10.09 -1.89
CA ASP A 95 14.27 -10.52 -1.88
C ASP A 95 13.85 -10.90 -0.43
N TRP A 96 12.62 -10.55 -0.10
CA TRP A 96 12.00 -10.94 1.17
C TRP A 96 11.58 -12.41 1.18
N GLY A 97 12.15 -13.20 0.26
CA GLY A 97 11.85 -14.58 0.00
C GLY A 97 10.81 -14.77 -1.10
N THR A 98 10.53 -16.02 -1.42
CA THR A 98 9.59 -16.40 -2.48
C THR A 98 8.27 -16.81 -1.88
N ALA A 99 7.20 -16.10 -2.23
CA ALA A 99 5.83 -16.50 -1.96
C ALA A 99 5.37 -17.52 -3.01
N THR A 100 4.45 -18.42 -2.62
CA THR A 100 3.71 -19.27 -3.56
C THR A 100 2.21 -18.99 -3.46
N PHE A 101 1.48 -19.23 -4.53
CA PHE A 101 0.05 -19.01 -4.56
C PHE A 101 -0.70 -19.98 -5.44
N THR A 102 -1.97 -20.18 -5.09
CA THR A 102 -3.01 -20.73 -5.97
C THR A 102 -4.11 -19.70 -6.09
N GLN A 103 -4.45 -19.32 -7.31
CA GLN A 103 -5.45 -18.30 -7.61
C GLN A 103 -6.57 -18.88 -8.46
N VAL A 104 -7.79 -18.54 -8.12
CA VAL A 104 -8.97 -18.73 -8.96
C VAL A 104 -9.55 -17.37 -9.28
N TRP A 105 -9.81 -17.12 -10.56
CA TRP A 105 -10.46 -15.91 -11.04
C TRP A 105 -11.74 -16.30 -11.81
N ASP A 106 -12.88 -15.85 -11.33
CA ASP A 106 -14.18 -15.97 -11.99
C ASP A 106 -14.55 -14.63 -12.62
N ARG A 107 -14.40 -14.53 -13.93
CA ARG A 107 -14.69 -13.31 -14.69
C ARG A 107 -16.18 -12.98 -14.68
N SER A 108 -17.06 -13.99 -14.65
CA SER A 108 -18.50 -13.76 -14.66
C SER A 108 -19.01 -13.07 -13.40
N ARG A 109 -18.28 -13.27 -12.28
CA ARG A 109 -18.58 -12.68 -10.98
C ARG A 109 -17.68 -11.49 -10.62
N GLY A 110 -16.68 -11.19 -11.47
CA GLY A 110 -15.64 -10.20 -11.12
C GLY A 110 -14.90 -10.56 -9.82
N ALA A 111 -14.74 -11.85 -9.52
CA ALA A 111 -14.24 -12.31 -8.23
C ALA A 111 -12.91 -13.07 -8.37
N THR A 112 -12.02 -12.87 -7.41
CA THR A 112 -10.79 -13.65 -7.26
C THR A 112 -10.72 -14.28 -5.88
N ARG A 113 -10.12 -15.47 -5.81
CA ARG A 113 -9.69 -16.12 -4.59
C ARG A 113 -8.23 -16.50 -4.75
N THR A 114 -7.37 -16.03 -3.85
CA THR A 114 -5.94 -16.34 -3.88
C THR A 114 -5.52 -16.91 -2.54
N GLU A 115 -4.97 -18.10 -2.56
CA GLU A 115 -4.35 -18.75 -1.40
C GLU A 115 -2.86 -18.50 -1.44
N TRP A 116 -2.33 -17.89 -0.38
CA TRP A 116 -0.94 -17.47 -0.26
C TRP A 116 -0.18 -18.27 0.79
N VAL A 117 1.04 -18.65 0.43
CA VAL A 117 2.10 -19.01 1.38
C VAL A 117 3.23 -18.00 1.18
N ARG A 118 3.42 -17.10 2.14
CA ARG A 118 4.40 -16.01 2.04
C ARG A 118 5.45 -16.09 3.14
N PRO A 119 6.73 -15.84 2.85
CA PRO A 119 7.74 -15.63 3.88
C PRO A 119 7.36 -14.48 4.80
N ARG A 120 7.87 -14.53 5.99
CA ARG A 120 7.67 -13.52 7.02
C ARG A 120 9.00 -12.87 7.38
N ALA A 121 9.03 -11.54 7.50
CA ALA A 121 10.16 -10.85 8.09
C ALA A 121 10.45 -11.43 9.48
N GLY A 122 11.70 -11.78 9.77
CA GLY A 122 12.08 -12.42 11.03
C GLY A 122 11.84 -13.93 11.10
N GLY A 123 11.45 -14.56 9.97
CA GLY A 123 11.30 -16.02 9.83
C GLY A 123 9.86 -16.53 9.90
N GLY A 124 9.68 -17.77 9.44
CA GLY A 124 8.36 -18.41 9.33
C GLY A 124 7.56 -18.01 8.09
N THR A 125 6.31 -18.46 8.03
CA THR A 125 5.41 -18.24 6.91
C THR A 125 4.07 -17.65 7.35
N ARG A 126 3.44 -16.92 6.43
CA ARG A 126 2.05 -16.47 6.52
C ARG A 126 1.22 -17.28 5.53
N ASN A 127 0.23 -17.99 6.06
CA ASN A 127 -0.71 -18.76 5.25
C ASN A 127 -2.08 -18.10 5.35
N TYR A 128 -2.58 -17.58 4.25
CA TYR A 128 -3.86 -16.89 4.23
C TYR A 128 -4.50 -16.91 2.86
N THR A 129 -5.81 -16.71 2.83
CA THR A 129 -6.62 -16.64 1.62
C THR A 129 -7.22 -15.25 1.51
N GLU A 130 -7.10 -14.65 0.32
CA GLU A 130 -7.79 -13.43 -0.07
C GLU A 130 -8.97 -13.79 -0.97
N ILE A 131 -10.15 -13.26 -0.64
CA ILE A 131 -11.33 -13.30 -1.50
C ILE A 131 -11.69 -11.86 -1.82
N LEU A 132 -11.72 -11.54 -3.11
CA LEU A 132 -11.95 -10.20 -3.61
C LEU A 132 -13.06 -10.20 -4.64
N SER A 133 -13.98 -9.25 -4.55
CA SER A 133 -15.05 -9.01 -5.50
C SER A 133 -15.31 -7.51 -5.62
N GLU A 134 -16.15 -7.08 -6.57
CA GLU A 134 -16.54 -5.68 -6.71
C GLU A 134 -17.19 -5.09 -5.44
N THR A 135 -17.79 -5.94 -4.60
CA THR A 135 -18.46 -5.52 -3.37
C THR A 135 -17.57 -5.46 -2.15
N GLY A 136 -16.31 -5.88 -2.25
CA GLY A 136 -15.34 -5.85 -1.15
C GLY A 136 -14.38 -7.02 -1.14
N GLY A 137 -13.60 -7.10 -0.07
CA GLY A 137 -12.58 -8.11 0.11
C GLY A 137 -12.55 -8.69 1.53
N TYR A 138 -12.05 -9.93 1.62
CA TYR A 138 -11.97 -10.69 2.85
C TYR A 138 -10.65 -11.44 2.94
N VAL A 139 -10.16 -11.62 4.16
CA VAL A 139 -8.94 -12.38 4.44
C VAL A 139 -9.24 -13.45 5.47
N ILE A 140 -8.82 -14.69 5.18
CA ILE A 140 -8.94 -15.86 6.05
C ILE A 140 -7.54 -16.37 6.37
N GLY A 141 -7.24 -16.65 7.63
CA GLY A 141 -5.96 -17.20 8.07
C GLY A 141 -4.98 -16.16 8.62
N SER A 142 -3.71 -16.55 8.75
CA SER A 142 -2.67 -15.72 9.34
C SER A 142 -2.20 -14.65 8.36
N ASP A 143 -2.96 -13.58 8.26
CA ASP A 143 -2.40 -12.34 7.74
C ASP A 143 -1.62 -11.65 8.86
N VAL A 144 -0.55 -10.97 8.47
CA VAL A 144 0.36 -10.38 9.45
C VAL A 144 -0.36 -9.37 10.32
N ASN A 145 -0.05 -9.49 11.59
CA ASN A 145 -0.30 -8.50 12.62
C ASN A 145 -1.72 -7.99 12.73
N GLY A 146 -2.42 -8.64 13.60
CA GLY A 146 -3.44 -8.07 14.40
C GLY A 146 -4.41 -7.13 13.70
N ALA A 147 -5.32 -7.67 12.91
CA ALA A 147 -6.59 -6.98 12.80
C ALA A 147 -7.02 -6.55 14.20
N GLN A 148 -7.59 -5.36 14.33
CA GLN A 148 -8.19 -4.97 15.62
C GLN A 148 -9.08 -6.12 16.10
N PRO A 149 -8.91 -6.64 17.32
CA PRO A 149 -9.61 -7.84 17.78
C PRO A 149 -11.12 -7.77 17.59
N SER A 150 -11.69 -6.56 17.70
CA SER A 150 -13.12 -6.32 17.47
C SER A 150 -13.62 -6.60 16.05
N ARG A 151 -12.73 -6.69 15.07
CA ARG A 151 -13.05 -6.93 13.65
C ARG A 151 -12.78 -8.35 13.20
N VAL A 152 -12.03 -9.12 13.98
CA VAL A 152 -11.73 -10.51 13.69
C VAL A 152 -12.88 -11.39 14.14
N VAL A 153 -13.30 -12.30 13.29
CA VAL A 153 -14.18 -13.41 13.62
C VAL A 153 -13.45 -14.71 13.30
N GLN A 154 -13.93 -15.82 13.83
CA GLN A 154 -13.38 -17.14 13.53
C GLN A 154 -14.23 -17.84 12.49
N THR A 155 -13.62 -18.61 11.60
CA THR A 155 -14.34 -19.52 10.73
C THR A 155 -14.98 -20.64 11.56
N ALA A 156 -16.06 -21.22 11.05
CA ALA A 156 -16.67 -22.41 11.67
C ALA A 156 -15.82 -23.68 11.43
N GLY A 157 -16.01 -24.69 12.26
CA GLY A 157 -15.38 -26.00 12.10
C GLY A 157 -14.35 -26.34 13.18
N ASN A 158 -13.70 -27.48 13.03
CA ASN A 158 -12.77 -28.04 14.03
C ASN A 158 -11.39 -27.34 14.03
N ASN A 159 -11.08 -26.54 12.99
CA ASN A 159 -9.85 -25.77 12.90
C ASN A 159 -10.19 -24.30 12.54
N PRO A 160 -10.70 -23.52 13.50
CA PRO A 160 -11.13 -22.16 13.24
C PRO A 160 -9.95 -21.28 12.83
N GLN A 161 -10.13 -20.52 11.76
CA GLN A 161 -9.14 -19.57 11.25
C GLN A 161 -9.62 -18.15 11.47
N PRO A 162 -8.70 -17.20 11.76
CA PRO A 162 -9.06 -15.79 11.79
C PRO A 162 -9.64 -15.35 10.45
N LEU A 163 -10.70 -14.57 10.49
CA LEU A 163 -11.40 -14.06 9.31
C LEU A 163 -11.73 -12.59 9.55
N LYS A 164 -11.41 -11.75 8.58
CA LYS A 164 -11.68 -10.30 8.64
C LYS A 164 -12.08 -9.73 7.28
N THR A 165 -12.74 -8.57 7.30
CA THR A 165 -12.88 -7.73 6.09
C THR A 165 -11.56 -7.02 5.78
N MET A 166 -11.27 -6.82 4.50
CA MET A 166 -10.22 -5.88 4.06
C MET A 166 -10.65 -4.44 4.30
N SER A 167 -9.69 -3.53 4.48
CA SER A 167 -9.98 -2.10 4.36
C SER A 167 -10.40 -1.77 2.93
N GLY A 168 -11.15 -0.69 2.76
CA GLY A 168 -11.51 -0.20 1.43
C GLY A 168 -10.28 0.16 0.60
N LEU A 169 -9.21 0.64 1.24
CA LEU A 169 -7.94 0.94 0.58
C LEU A 169 -7.25 -0.33 0.04
N ARG A 170 -7.16 -1.39 0.85
CA ARG A 170 -6.61 -2.68 0.43
C ARG A 170 -7.42 -3.28 -0.72
N ALA A 171 -8.74 -3.35 -0.56
CA ALA A 171 -9.63 -3.92 -1.58
C ALA A 171 -9.49 -3.19 -2.93
N ARG A 172 -9.47 -1.85 -2.94
CA ARG A 172 -9.29 -1.06 -4.17
C ARG A 172 -7.91 -1.23 -4.79
N ALA A 173 -6.85 -1.28 -3.98
CA ALA A 173 -5.51 -1.51 -4.48
C ALA A 173 -5.40 -2.88 -5.19
N LEU A 174 -6.01 -3.92 -4.61
CA LEU A 174 -6.04 -5.25 -5.21
C LEU A 174 -6.95 -5.34 -6.43
N LEU A 175 -8.11 -4.68 -6.44
CA LEU A 175 -8.99 -4.58 -7.62
C LEU A 175 -8.28 -3.89 -8.79
N ARG A 176 -7.46 -2.87 -8.54
CA ARG A 176 -6.60 -2.27 -9.56
C ARG A 176 -5.66 -3.29 -10.19
N GLU A 177 -5.08 -4.18 -9.41
CA GLU A 177 -4.19 -5.23 -9.93
C GLU A 177 -4.96 -6.32 -10.69
N VAL A 178 -6.19 -6.64 -10.29
CA VAL A 178 -7.08 -7.51 -11.08
C VAL A 178 -7.39 -6.88 -12.45
N GLU A 179 -7.72 -5.58 -12.47
CA GLU A 179 -7.98 -4.84 -13.71
C GLU A 179 -6.72 -4.73 -14.57
N ARG A 180 -5.54 -4.48 -13.97
CA ARG A 180 -4.24 -4.47 -14.65
C ARG A 180 -3.95 -5.81 -15.32
N ASN A 181 -4.11 -6.91 -14.60
CA ASN A 181 -3.80 -8.25 -15.10
C ASN A 181 -4.79 -8.76 -16.15
N GLY A 182 -6.00 -8.23 -16.16
CA GLY A 182 -7.02 -8.48 -17.20
C GLY A 182 -7.18 -7.35 -18.21
N ILE A 183 -6.20 -6.47 -18.36
CA ILE A 183 -6.35 -5.15 -18.98
C ILE A 183 -6.98 -5.16 -20.37
N VAL A 184 -6.59 -6.10 -21.23
CA VAL A 184 -7.13 -6.17 -22.60
C VAL A 184 -8.62 -6.50 -22.60
N PHE A 185 -9.09 -7.35 -21.68
CA PHE A 185 -10.52 -7.66 -21.53
C PHE A 185 -11.31 -6.44 -21.08
N PHE A 186 -10.81 -5.78 -20.03
CA PHE A 186 -11.48 -4.59 -19.50
C PHE A 186 -11.55 -3.47 -20.52
N MET A 187 -10.51 -3.30 -21.35
CA MET A 187 -10.51 -2.34 -22.44
C MET A 187 -11.48 -2.72 -23.57
N HIS A 188 -11.46 -3.99 -23.98
CA HIS A 188 -12.34 -4.49 -25.04
C HIS A 188 -13.83 -4.35 -24.65
N ASP A 189 -14.17 -4.70 -23.42
CA ASP A 189 -15.54 -4.53 -22.91
C ASP A 189 -15.95 -3.04 -22.77
N ARG A 190 -14.99 -2.11 -22.77
CA ARG A 190 -15.19 -0.68 -22.48
C ARG A 190 -14.40 0.22 -23.43
N LEU A 191 -14.45 -0.04 -24.73
CA LEU A 191 -13.70 0.70 -25.76
C LEU A 191 -13.91 2.22 -25.71
N GLY A 192 -15.08 2.68 -25.26
CA GLY A 192 -15.36 4.10 -25.08
C GLY A 192 -14.51 4.79 -23.99
N ARG A 193 -13.80 4.03 -23.16
CA ARG A 193 -12.88 4.55 -22.12
C ARG A 193 -11.42 4.51 -22.53
N VAL A 194 -11.14 4.12 -23.77
CA VAL A 194 -9.79 4.05 -24.34
C VAL A 194 -9.53 5.28 -25.20
N SER A 195 -8.36 5.87 -25.08
CA SER A 195 -7.91 7.01 -25.87
C SER A 195 -6.45 6.84 -26.33
N ASP A 196 -6.07 7.54 -27.37
CA ASP A 196 -4.70 7.55 -27.83
C ASP A 196 -3.75 8.10 -26.76
N TYR A 197 -2.56 7.52 -26.69
CA TYR A 197 -1.48 7.96 -25.84
C TYR A 197 -0.17 7.97 -26.64
N PRO A 198 0.73 8.93 -26.44
CA PRO A 198 2.01 8.97 -27.12
C PRO A 198 2.80 7.68 -26.95
N SER A 199 3.49 7.25 -28.00
CA SER A 199 4.40 6.10 -27.93
C SER A 199 5.40 6.27 -26.81
N GLN A 200 5.72 5.17 -26.15
CA GLN A 200 6.60 5.14 -24.97
C GLN A 200 7.87 4.37 -25.29
N THR A 201 9.02 4.92 -24.89
CA THR A 201 10.30 4.20 -24.96
C THR A 201 10.69 3.74 -23.56
N VAL A 202 10.85 2.45 -23.37
CA VAL A 202 11.28 1.84 -22.11
C VAL A 202 12.45 0.90 -22.43
N ASN A 203 13.57 1.08 -21.73
CA ASN A 203 14.80 0.31 -21.92
C ASN A 203 15.24 0.22 -23.39
N GLY A 204 15.15 1.35 -24.13
CA GLY A 204 15.57 1.45 -25.53
C GLY A 204 14.59 0.87 -26.55
N LYS A 205 13.48 0.25 -26.13
CA LYS A 205 12.43 -0.26 -27.02
C LYS A 205 11.23 0.68 -27.02
N THR A 206 10.73 1.00 -28.22
CA THR A 206 9.55 1.86 -28.40
C THR A 206 8.29 1.01 -28.57
N TYR A 207 7.25 1.36 -27.82
CA TYR A 207 5.94 0.72 -27.82
C TYR A 207 4.87 1.70 -28.26
N THR A 208 3.87 1.22 -29.01
CA THR A 208 2.63 1.98 -29.19
C THR A 208 1.84 1.96 -27.90
N ALA A 209 1.12 3.03 -27.58
CA ALA A 209 0.44 3.11 -26.30
C ALA A 209 -0.99 3.65 -26.42
N VAL A 210 -1.82 3.27 -25.46
CA VAL A 210 -3.16 3.84 -25.24
C VAL A 210 -3.30 4.20 -23.76
N GLN A 211 -4.21 5.13 -23.46
CA GLN A 211 -4.66 5.38 -22.11
C GLN A 211 -6.04 4.74 -21.92
N TYR A 212 -6.21 4.00 -20.84
CA TYR A 212 -7.47 3.43 -20.41
C TYR A 212 -7.89 4.00 -19.06
N ARG A 213 -9.12 4.51 -18.96
CA ARG A 213 -9.73 4.98 -17.71
C ARG A 213 -10.59 3.86 -17.14
N GLY A 214 -9.95 3.03 -16.32
CA GLY A 214 -10.61 1.92 -15.64
C GLY A 214 -11.44 2.36 -14.43
N ASP A 215 -12.04 1.38 -13.77
CA ASP A 215 -12.83 1.60 -12.55
C ASP A 215 -11.93 1.86 -11.33
N ASN A 216 -10.71 1.28 -11.34
CA ASN A 216 -9.77 1.36 -10.20
C ASN A 216 -8.52 2.17 -10.51
N GLY A 217 -8.49 2.89 -11.62
CA GLY A 217 -7.37 3.76 -11.97
C GLY A 217 -7.25 4.06 -13.45
N THR A 218 -6.28 4.91 -13.77
CA THR A 218 -5.90 5.20 -15.15
C THR A 218 -4.65 4.41 -15.50
N PHE A 219 -4.71 3.66 -16.60
CA PHE A 219 -3.63 2.82 -17.07
C PHE A 219 -3.08 3.34 -18.41
N ILE A 220 -1.77 3.31 -18.57
CA ILE A 220 -1.09 3.48 -19.85
C ILE A 220 -0.68 2.08 -20.29
N VAL A 221 -1.30 1.59 -21.35
CA VAL A 221 -1.06 0.24 -21.86
C VAL A 221 -0.18 0.34 -23.09
N MET A 222 0.97 -0.30 -23.02
CA MET A 222 1.98 -0.31 -24.08
C MET A 222 1.96 -1.65 -24.79
N PHE A 223 1.83 -1.62 -26.10
CA PHE A 223 1.77 -2.82 -26.95
C PHE A 223 3.08 -2.99 -27.69
N ASP A 224 3.53 -4.23 -27.76
CA ASP A 224 4.63 -4.61 -28.62
C ASP A 224 4.24 -4.42 -30.09
N PRO A 225 4.99 -3.62 -30.88
CA PRO A 225 4.60 -3.29 -32.24
C PRO A 225 4.61 -4.49 -33.18
N GLN A 226 5.34 -5.55 -32.86
CA GLN A 226 5.47 -6.75 -33.69
C GLN A 226 4.39 -7.79 -33.36
N THR A 227 4.26 -8.11 -32.05
CA THR A 227 3.33 -9.17 -31.60
C THR A 227 1.93 -8.65 -31.31
N LYS A 228 1.76 -7.33 -31.20
CA LYS A 228 0.52 -6.66 -30.77
C LYS A 228 0.09 -6.99 -29.33
N LEU A 229 0.81 -7.85 -28.63
CA LEU A 229 0.50 -8.23 -27.25
C LEU A 229 0.79 -7.05 -26.29
N PRO A 230 0.05 -6.94 -25.18
CA PRO A 230 0.39 -5.98 -24.14
C PRO A 230 1.76 -6.34 -23.55
N ALA A 231 2.67 -5.39 -23.54
CA ALA A 231 4.03 -5.57 -23.04
C ALA A 231 4.20 -4.97 -21.65
N ILE A 232 3.68 -3.75 -21.44
CA ILE A 232 3.80 -3.03 -20.18
C ILE A 232 2.47 -2.34 -19.89
N VAL A 233 2.01 -2.47 -18.64
CA VAL A 233 0.86 -1.71 -18.13
C VAL A 233 1.34 -0.84 -16.98
N ARG A 234 1.33 0.46 -17.22
CA ARG A 234 1.82 1.50 -16.29
C ARG A 234 0.66 2.16 -15.57
N THR A 235 0.80 2.36 -14.27
CA THR A 235 0.10 3.41 -13.54
C THR A 235 1.08 4.49 -13.13
N ARG A 236 0.59 5.74 -13.04
CA ARG A 236 1.33 6.84 -12.44
C ARG A 236 0.83 7.02 -11.03
N ASP A 237 1.72 6.84 -10.08
CA ASP A 237 1.43 6.93 -8.65
C ASP A 237 2.44 7.88 -7.98
N PHE A 238 2.11 8.32 -6.79
CA PHE A 238 3.07 8.95 -5.91
C PHE A 238 3.82 7.89 -5.12
N ASP A 239 5.09 8.13 -4.88
CA ASP A 239 5.90 7.36 -3.93
C ASP A 239 6.56 8.31 -2.94
N GLN A 240 6.61 7.92 -1.68
CA GLN A 240 7.13 8.76 -0.61
C GLN A 240 8.60 9.14 -0.81
N PHE A 241 9.39 8.24 -1.43
CA PHE A 241 10.82 8.48 -1.70
C PHE A 241 11.10 8.95 -3.13
N GLU A 242 10.44 8.35 -4.11
CA GLU A 242 10.71 8.61 -5.52
C GLU A 242 9.88 9.78 -6.09
N GLY A 243 8.86 10.25 -5.35
CA GLY A 243 7.93 11.28 -5.84
C GLY A 243 7.00 10.76 -6.91
N ASP A 244 6.82 11.53 -7.99
CA ASP A 244 6.02 11.10 -9.15
C ASP A 244 6.65 9.86 -9.78
N SER A 245 5.91 8.76 -9.76
CA SER A 245 6.47 7.45 -10.06
C SER A 245 5.67 6.71 -11.11
N ASN A 246 6.39 5.94 -11.92
CA ASN A 246 5.81 4.93 -12.80
C ASN A 246 5.83 3.58 -12.08
N PHE A 247 4.68 2.97 -11.92
CA PHE A 247 4.54 1.61 -11.45
C PHE A 247 4.14 0.72 -12.62
N ASP A 248 5.09 -0.05 -13.12
CA ASP A 248 5.00 -0.81 -14.36
C ASP A 248 4.83 -2.30 -14.07
N ALA A 249 3.83 -2.93 -14.69
CA ALA A 249 3.76 -4.37 -14.82
C ALA A 249 4.19 -4.76 -16.24
N THR A 250 5.28 -5.51 -16.36
CA THR A 250 5.83 -6.01 -17.63
C THR A 250 5.45 -7.46 -17.81
N TYR A 251 4.80 -7.76 -18.93
CA TYR A 251 4.34 -9.11 -19.30
C TYR A 251 5.33 -9.79 -20.22
N SER A 252 5.67 -11.03 -19.92
CA SER A 252 6.61 -11.83 -20.72
C SER A 252 6.28 -13.32 -20.64
N ASP A 253 7.05 -14.15 -21.36
CA ASP A 253 6.84 -15.60 -21.39
C ASP A 253 5.40 -15.96 -21.78
N TRP A 254 4.96 -15.42 -22.93
CA TRP A 254 3.63 -15.65 -23.46
C TRP A 254 3.48 -17.09 -23.96
N ARG A 255 2.51 -17.82 -23.42
CA ARG A 255 2.23 -19.21 -23.78
C ARG A 255 0.77 -19.39 -24.15
N ASP A 256 0.51 -20.38 -24.99
CA ASP A 256 -0.86 -20.78 -25.37
C ASP A 256 -1.47 -21.69 -24.30
N VAL A 257 -2.65 -21.30 -23.82
CA VAL A 257 -3.50 -22.09 -22.92
C VAL A 257 -4.89 -22.15 -23.56
N ASN A 258 -5.32 -23.32 -23.97
CA ASN A 258 -6.59 -23.50 -24.69
C ASN A 258 -6.75 -22.54 -25.90
N ARG A 259 -5.69 -22.35 -26.68
CA ARG A 259 -5.62 -21.44 -27.84
C ARG A 259 -5.71 -19.94 -27.51
N ALA A 260 -5.64 -19.56 -26.25
CA ALA A 260 -5.47 -18.15 -25.84
C ALA A 260 -4.08 -17.95 -25.24
N LYS A 261 -3.50 -16.76 -25.45
CA LYS A 261 -2.17 -16.43 -24.92
C LYS A 261 -2.29 -15.79 -23.54
N PHE A 262 -1.47 -16.29 -22.62
CA PHE A 262 -1.33 -15.74 -21.27
C PHE A 262 0.15 -15.49 -20.97
N PRO A 263 0.49 -14.42 -20.24
CA PRO A 263 1.85 -14.20 -19.77
C PRO A 263 2.13 -15.14 -18.59
N PHE A 264 3.22 -15.90 -18.68
CA PHE A 264 3.66 -16.78 -17.59
C PHE A 264 4.65 -16.11 -16.66
N ARG A 265 5.07 -14.87 -16.98
CA ARG A 265 5.86 -14.02 -16.09
C ARG A 265 5.36 -12.59 -16.13
N ILE A 266 5.19 -12.01 -14.94
CA ILE A 266 4.82 -10.61 -14.74
C ILE A 266 5.80 -9.99 -13.74
N THR A 267 6.59 -9.00 -14.18
CA THR A 267 7.50 -8.26 -13.30
C THR A 267 6.95 -6.87 -13.02
N TYR A 268 6.98 -6.45 -11.75
CA TYR A 268 6.59 -5.11 -11.35
C TYR A 268 7.82 -4.29 -10.99
N THR A 269 7.87 -3.08 -11.51
CA THR A 269 8.94 -2.12 -11.17
C THR A 269 8.37 -0.76 -10.77
N LEU A 270 9.06 -0.10 -9.84
CA LEU A 270 8.82 1.29 -9.48
C LEU A 270 9.99 2.14 -9.97
N ASN A 271 9.76 2.99 -10.97
CA ASN A 271 10.83 3.76 -11.63
C ASN A 271 12.02 2.87 -12.07
N GLY A 272 11.73 1.64 -12.54
CA GLY A 272 12.74 0.66 -12.96
C GLY A 272 13.31 -0.22 -11.84
N ARG A 273 13.04 0.07 -10.56
CA ARG A 273 13.45 -0.80 -9.44
C ARG A 273 12.51 -1.98 -9.29
N ASN A 274 13.05 -3.16 -9.08
CA ASN A 274 12.26 -4.38 -8.90
C ASN A 274 11.40 -4.30 -7.64
N ILE A 275 10.14 -4.69 -7.78
CA ILE A 275 9.16 -4.78 -6.69
C ILE A 275 8.63 -6.20 -6.57
N LEU A 276 8.11 -6.78 -7.66
CA LEU A 276 7.59 -8.13 -7.69
C LEU A 276 8.04 -8.83 -8.97
N ASP A 277 8.30 -10.12 -8.89
CA ASP A 277 8.54 -10.99 -10.05
C ASP A 277 7.71 -12.26 -9.88
N THR A 278 6.59 -12.28 -10.56
CA THR A 278 5.62 -13.38 -10.52
C THR A 278 5.85 -14.32 -11.69
N THR A 279 6.00 -15.61 -11.40
CA THR A 279 6.09 -16.68 -12.39
C THR A 279 4.92 -17.64 -12.20
N TYR A 280 4.16 -17.88 -13.25
CA TYR A 280 3.10 -18.88 -13.27
C TYR A 280 3.68 -20.24 -13.66
N ASN A 281 3.48 -21.23 -12.80
CA ASN A 281 3.86 -22.61 -13.09
C ASN A 281 2.83 -23.32 -13.94
N SER A 282 1.55 -22.97 -13.74
CA SER A 282 0.42 -23.47 -14.52
C SER A 282 -0.71 -22.45 -14.57
N ILE A 283 -1.37 -22.39 -15.71
CA ILE A 283 -2.65 -21.70 -15.94
C ILE A 283 -3.57 -22.70 -16.58
N THR A 284 -4.78 -22.88 -16.07
CA THR A 284 -5.83 -23.73 -16.61
C THR A 284 -7.12 -22.92 -16.71
N MET A 285 -7.90 -23.22 -17.76
CA MET A 285 -9.18 -22.55 -17.99
C MET A 285 -10.34 -23.53 -17.75
N ASN A 286 -11.44 -23.01 -17.25
CA ASN A 286 -12.70 -23.73 -17.05
C ASN A 286 -12.59 -24.96 -16.12
N THR A 287 -11.68 -24.88 -15.17
CA THR A 287 -11.62 -25.90 -14.11
C THR A 287 -12.90 -25.85 -13.30
N GLN A 288 -13.49 -27.00 -13.04
CA GLN A 288 -14.60 -27.07 -12.12
C GLN A 288 -14.16 -26.61 -10.74
N ILE A 289 -14.86 -25.63 -10.19
CA ILE A 289 -14.62 -25.10 -8.84
C ILE A 289 -15.79 -25.42 -7.93
N ALA A 290 -15.52 -25.50 -6.63
CA ALA A 290 -16.57 -25.68 -5.64
C ALA A 290 -17.55 -24.48 -5.66
N ALA A 291 -18.83 -24.75 -5.45
CA ALA A 291 -19.87 -23.72 -5.50
C ALA A 291 -19.66 -22.62 -4.44
N ASP A 292 -18.96 -22.93 -3.37
CA ASP A 292 -18.65 -22.03 -2.25
C ASP A 292 -17.28 -21.33 -2.35
N THR A 293 -16.55 -21.53 -3.46
CA THR A 293 -15.17 -20.97 -3.65
C THR A 293 -15.08 -19.48 -3.30
N PHE A 294 -16.10 -18.70 -3.64
CA PHE A 294 -16.16 -17.26 -3.36
C PHE A 294 -17.13 -16.89 -2.24
N ASN A 295 -17.64 -17.87 -1.51
CA ASN A 295 -18.56 -17.58 -0.43
C ASN A 295 -17.86 -16.91 0.73
N VAL A 296 -18.49 -15.85 1.20
CA VAL A 296 -18.07 -15.10 2.38
C VAL A 296 -18.90 -15.59 3.56
N PRO A 297 -18.27 -16.03 4.66
CA PRO A 297 -18.98 -16.46 5.86
C PRO A 297 -19.92 -15.38 6.39
N ALA A 298 -21.13 -15.78 6.81
CA ALA A 298 -22.16 -14.87 7.30
C ALA A 298 -21.68 -14.00 8.46
N ALA A 299 -20.80 -14.53 9.31
CA ALA A 299 -20.22 -13.81 10.44
C ALA A 299 -19.47 -12.51 10.05
N VAL A 300 -18.96 -12.42 8.81
CA VAL A 300 -18.24 -11.25 8.30
C VAL A 300 -19.15 -10.32 7.50
N ARG A 301 -20.18 -10.85 6.85
CA ARG A 301 -21.08 -10.04 5.99
C ARG A 301 -21.74 -8.88 6.73
N GLY A 302 -22.03 -9.03 8.01
CA GLY A 302 -22.64 -8.00 8.84
C GLY A 302 -21.65 -6.99 9.41
N LYS A 303 -20.35 -7.17 9.19
CA LYS A 303 -19.31 -6.24 9.65
C LYS A 303 -18.91 -5.33 8.49
N ALA A 304 -19.20 -4.06 8.62
CA ALA A 304 -18.73 -3.08 7.65
C ALA A 304 -17.21 -3.17 7.49
N PRO A 305 -16.67 -3.10 6.26
CA PRO A 305 -15.24 -2.92 6.09
C PRO A 305 -14.79 -1.66 6.81
N PRO A 306 -13.57 -1.62 7.35
CA PRO A 306 -13.04 -0.38 7.89
C PRO A 306 -13.10 0.69 6.79
N PRO A 307 -13.54 1.92 7.10
CA PRO A 307 -13.48 3.01 6.16
C PRO A 307 -12.05 3.11 5.65
N ALA A 308 -11.90 3.42 4.38
CA ALA A 308 -10.59 3.72 3.82
C ALA A 308 -10.18 5.07 4.41
N ALA A 309 -9.49 5.03 5.49
CA ALA A 309 -8.95 6.16 6.18
C ALA A 309 -8.19 7.04 5.20
N LEU A 310 -7.48 7.77 5.24
CA LEU A 310 -6.56 8.44 4.34
C LEU A 310 -6.59 7.82 2.92
N ASN A 311 -7.77 7.89 2.27
CA ASN A 311 -8.04 7.39 0.90
C ASN A 311 -7.02 7.87 -0.17
N LYS A 312 -6.02 8.61 0.27
CA LYS A 312 -4.98 9.21 -0.53
C LYS A 312 -3.68 8.40 -0.53
N THR A 313 -3.59 7.32 0.25
CA THR A 313 -2.41 6.45 0.22
C THR A 313 -2.27 5.78 -1.14
N PRO A 314 -1.09 5.86 -1.78
CA PRO A 314 -0.88 5.32 -3.12
C PRO A 314 -1.07 3.81 -3.18
N TYR A 315 -1.84 3.32 -4.14
CA TYR A 315 -2.15 1.89 -4.26
C TYR A 315 -0.90 1.03 -4.49
N GLN A 316 0.09 1.54 -5.23
CA GLN A 316 1.36 0.84 -5.44
C GLN A 316 2.07 0.56 -4.11
N TRP A 317 2.03 1.51 -3.18
CA TRP A 317 2.61 1.34 -1.85
C TRP A 317 1.89 0.24 -1.07
N VAL A 318 0.56 0.21 -1.11
CA VAL A 318 -0.25 -0.85 -0.48
C VAL A 318 0.14 -2.23 -1.04
N VAL A 319 0.26 -2.37 -2.36
CA VAL A 319 0.62 -3.64 -3.02
C VAL A 319 2.00 -4.12 -2.55
N ARG A 320 3.00 -3.23 -2.50
CA ARG A 320 4.35 -3.55 -2.01
C ARG A 320 4.33 -4.01 -0.55
N ARG A 321 3.65 -3.25 0.30
CA ARG A 321 3.60 -3.53 1.75
C ARG A 321 2.84 -4.82 2.06
N LEU A 322 1.78 -5.12 1.32
CA LEU A 322 1.09 -6.41 1.40
C LEU A 322 2.01 -7.58 1.01
N ALA A 323 2.81 -7.41 -0.03
CA ALA A 323 3.74 -8.43 -0.49
C ALA A 323 4.79 -8.76 0.58
N THR A 324 5.38 -7.75 1.20
CA THR A 324 6.40 -7.92 2.25
C THR A 324 5.81 -8.16 3.64
N GLY A 325 4.51 -7.91 3.84
CA GLY A 325 3.81 -8.13 5.10
C GLY A 325 3.86 -6.97 6.08
N PHE A 326 4.26 -5.80 5.61
CA PHE A 326 4.33 -4.59 6.43
C PHE A 326 3.07 -3.71 6.34
N TYR A 327 2.10 -4.04 5.50
CA TYR A 327 0.82 -3.35 5.48
C TYR A 327 -0.12 -3.94 6.52
N LEU A 328 -0.59 -3.10 7.41
CA LEU A 328 -1.52 -3.47 8.48
C LEU A 328 -2.90 -2.94 8.13
N ASP A 329 -3.74 -3.81 7.63
CA ASP A 329 -5.11 -3.52 7.22
C ASP A 329 -5.99 -2.98 8.36
N SER A 330 -5.59 -3.25 9.59
CA SER A 330 -6.21 -2.77 10.82
C SER A 330 -5.53 -1.56 11.45
N ASP A 331 -4.44 -1.07 10.85
CA ASP A 331 -3.74 0.09 11.38
C ASP A 331 -4.67 1.31 11.40
N ALA A 332 -4.69 2.04 12.50
CA ALA A 332 -5.64 3.10 12.76
C ALA A 332 -5.66 4.17 11.67
N GLN A 333 -4.48 4.57 11.17
CA GLN A 333 -4.39 5.58 10.12
C GLN A 333 -4.98 5.13 8.79
N TYR A 334 -5.14 3.82 8.55
CA TYR A 334 -5.69 3.26 7.32
C TYR A 334 -7.08 2.65 7.50
N ALA A 335 -7.46 2.34 8.74
CA ALA A 335 -8.67 1.60 9.04
C ALA A 335 -9.83 2.48 9.52
N ASP A 336 -9.56 3.60 10.18
CA ASP A 336 -10.58 4.43 10.83
C ASP A 336 -10.38 5.96 10.70
N ASP A 337 -9.65 6.41 9.68
CA ASP A 337 -9.30 7.82 9.45
C ASP A 337 -8.47 8.44 10.59
N GLY A 338 -7.61 7.65 11.21
CA GLY A 338 -6.79 8.10 12.30
C GLY A 338 -7.56 8.37 13.59
N LYS A 339 -8.84 7.99 13.70
CA LYS A 339 -9.66 8.24 14.90
C LYS A 339 -9.12 7.55 16.15
N SER A 340 -8.40 6.45 15.99
CA SER A 340 -7.74 5.75 17.09
C SER A 340 -6.40 6.38 17.47
N LEU A 341 -5.86 7.30 16.67
CA LEU A 341 -4.62 7.99 17.01
C LEU A 341 -4.83 8.96 18.16
N GLN A 342 -3.90 8.99 19.09
CA GLN A 342 -3.98 9.77 20.32
C GLN A 342 -2.64 10.44 20.62
N LEU A 343 -2.69 11.66 21.18
CA LEU A 343 -1.55 12.30 21.80
C LEU A 343 -1.57 12.01 23.30
N VAL A 344 -0.64 11.19 23.74
CA VAL A 344 -0.50 10.81 25.17
C VAL A 344 0.71 11.53 25.75
N ASP A 345 0.49 12.34 26.78
CA ASP A 345 1.59 13.00 27.49
C ASP A 345 2.35 11.98 28.33
N ILE A 346 3.66 11.90 28.12
CA ILE A 346 4.56 10.96 28.81
C ILE A 346 5.60 11.68 29.69
N ALA A 347 5.75 12.97 29.48
CA ALA A 347 6.50 13.89 30.32
C ALA A 347 6.02 15.33 30.07
N PRO A 348 6.38 16.33 30.89
CA PRO A 348 6.04 17.73 30.63
C PRO A 348 6.47 18.18 29.22
N ASN A 349 5.49 18.65 28.44
CA ASN A 349 5.71 19.10 27.05
C ASN A 349 6.26 18.01 26.09
N ILE A 350 6.05 16.74 26.41
CA ILE A 350 6.41 15.61 25.52
C ILE A 350 5.19 14.73 25.35
N SER A 351 4.74 14.59 24.09
CA SER A 351 3.57 13.80 23.70
C SER A 351 3.97 12.66 22.77
N HIS A 352 3.53 11.46 23.11
CA HIS A 352 3.66 10.26 22.29
C HIS A 352 2.40 10.09 21.44
N VAL A 353 2.54 10.06 20.14
CA VAL A 353 1.44 9.74 19.22
C VAL A 353 1.30 8.24 19.14
N THR A 354 0.21 7.72 19.69
CA THR A 354 -0.08 6.28 19.80
C THR A 354 -1.38 5.91 19.08
N GLY A 355 -1.78 4.66 19.16
CA GLY A 355 -3.03 4.16 18.55
C GLY A 355 -2.88 3.62 17.13
N GLY A 356 -1.72 3.79 16.50
CA GLY A 356 -1.28 3.13 15.27
C GLY A 356 -0.21 2.07 15.54
N SER A 357 0.31 1.47 14.47
CA SER A 357 1.45 0.55 14.56
C SER A 357 2.80 1.28 14.61
N HIS A 358 2.85 2.48 14.06
CA HIS A 358 4.03 3.33 13.98
C HIS A 358 3.73 4.67 14.65
N HIS A 359 4.62 5.10 15.49
CA HIS A 359 4.44 6.25 16.37
C HIS A 359 5.37 7.41 16.01
N THR A 360 5.02 8.59 16.51
CA THR A 360 5.85 9.82 16.49
C THR A 360 5.94 10.35 17.90
N LEU A 361 7.09 10.87 18.31
CA LEU A 361 7.21 11.65 19.54
C LEU A 361 7.24 13.14 19.22
N ILE A 362 6.47 13.93 19.95
CA ILE A 362 6.46 15.39 19.86
C ILE A 362 7.10 15.96 21.10
N VAL A 363 8.13 16.79 20.94
CA VAL A 363 8.76 17.53 22.02
C VAL A 363 8.50 19.03 21.78
N ALA A 364 7.77 19.66 22.71
CA ALA A 364 7.54 21.08 22.68
C ALA A 364 8.65 21.80 23.48
N THR A 365 9.34 22.73 22.81
CA THR A 365 10.33 23.64 23.40
C THR A 365 9.67 24.98 23.74
N ASN A 366 10.44 26.02 24.06
CA ASN A 366 9.87 27.34 24.33
C ASN A 366 9.16 27.92 23.09
N ASP A 367 9.79 27.89 21.92
CA ASP A 367 9.32 28.60 20.73
C ASP A 367 8.80 27.68 19.62
N TYR A 368 9.17 26.38 19.60
CA TYR A 368 8.86 25.48 18.50
C TYR A 368 8.62 24.04 18.94
N LEU A 369 8.33 23.19 17.97
CA LEU A 369 8.17 21.75 18.15
C LEU A 369 9.29 20.98 17.45
N VAL A 370 9.63 19.82 18.00
CA VAL A 370 10.50 18.82 17.38
C VAL A 370 9.74 17.50 17.31
N ALA A 371 9.74 16.84 16.15
CA ALA A 371 9.21 15.49 16.00
C ALA A 371 10.36 14.48 15.94
N PHE A 372 10.13 13.28 16.48
CA PHE A 372 10.96 12.11 16.25
C PHE A 372 10.18 11.14 15.40
N ASP A 373 10.72 10.82 14.23
CA ASP A 373 10.15 10.08 13.12
C ASP A 373 8.91 10.73 12.45
N ALA A 374 8.70 10.37 11.19
CA ALA A 374 7.60 10.79 10.34
C ALA A 374 7.01 9.56 9.62
N PRO A 375 6.31 8.68 10.35
CA PRO A 375 5.96 7.35 9.85
C PRO A 375 4.93 7.38 8.71
N GLY A 376 5.00 6.34 7.89
CA GLY A 376 3.99 5.99 6.89
C GLY A 376 3.95 6.90 5.69
N ASP A 377 3.11 7.93 5.72
CA ASP A 377 2.90 8.86 4.62
C ASP A 377 2.62 10.31 5.10
N ASP A 378 2.54 11.22 4.12
CA ASP A 378 2.25 12.63 4.39
C ASP A 378 0.91 12.85 5.09
N GLY A 379 -0.06 11.93 4.94
CA GLY A 379 -1.36 12.04 5.59
C GLY A 379 -1.29 11.83 7.08
N LEU A 380 -0.51 10.85 7.53
CA LEU A 380 -0.28 10.63 8.97
C LEU A 380 0.48 11.80 9.57
N SER A 381 1.54 12.28 8.90
CA SER A 381 2.28 13.46 9.35
C SER A 381 1.40 14.71 9.40
N GLN A 382 0.49 14.90 8.45
CA GLN A 382 -0.47 16.01 8.48
C GLN A 382 -1.43 15.91 9.67
N TRP A 383 -1.87 14.68 10.00
CA TRP A 383 -2.65 14.46 11.22
C TRP A 383 -1.88 14.89 12.47
N VAL A 384 -0.61 14.46 12.58
CA VAL A 384 0.27 14.83 13.71
C VAL A 384 0.47 16.34 13.80
N ILE A 385 0.74 17.00 12.66
CA ILE A 385 0.90 18.46 12.59
C ILE A 385 -0.37 19.19 13.08
N ASN A 386 -1.53 18.76 12.60
CA ASN A 386 -2.82 19.37 12.99
C ASN A 386 -3.13 19.17 14.48
N ALA A 387 -2.91 17.96 15.01
CA ALA A 387 -3.13 17.66 16.42
C ALA A 387 -2.14 18.43 17.33
N ALA A 388 -0.88 18.54 16.90
CA ALA A 388 0.13 19.33 17.60
C ALA A 388 -0.20 20.83 17.62
N ALA A 389 -0.71 21.38 16.52
CA ALA A 389 -1.13 22.78 16.43
C ALA A 389 -2.30 23.11 17.38
N GLN A 390 -3.20 22.14 17.62
CA GLN A 390 -4.27 22.28 18.60
C GLN A 390 -3.75 22.24 20.04
N LYS A 391 -2.81 21.32 20.31
CA LYS A 391 -2.24 21.13 21.66
C LYS A 391 -1.25 22.19 22.07
N TYR A 392 -0.46 22.71 21.12
CA TYR A 392 0.61 23.68 21.31
C TYR A 392 0.39 24.92 20.43
N PRO A 393 -0.63 25.75 20.71
CA PRO A 393 -0.98 26.88 19.86
C PRO A 393 0.20 27.82 19.61
N GLY A 394 0.36 28.25 18.36
CA GLY A 394 1.41 29.18 17.93
C GLY A 394 2.77 28.55 17.68
N LYS A 395 3.00 27.28 18.05
CA LYS A 395 4.26 26.58 17.79
C LYS A 395 4.20 25.76 16.51
N LYS A 396 5.27 25.78 15.72
CA LYS A 396 5.45 24.98 14.51
C LYS A 396 6.58 24.00 14.65
N PHE A 397 6.57 22.94 13.87
CA PHE A 397 7.71 22.03 13.80
C PHE A 397 8.89 22.72 13.14
N ARG A 398 10.00 22.84 13.88
CA ARG A 398 11.27 23.39 13.40
C ARG A 398 12.23 22.28 12.97
N TYR A 399 12.15 21.12 13.59
CA TYR A 399 12.98 19.96 13.31
C TYR A 399 12.17 18.67 13.32
N VAL A 400 12.58 17.76 12.44
CA VAL A 400 12.17 16.35 12.50
C VAL A 400 13.44 15.52 12.53
N VAL A 401 13.63 14.74 13.58
CA VAL A 401 14.77 13.84 13.73
C VAL A 401 14.33 12.45 13.34
N LEU A 402 14.85 11.92 12.25
CA LEU A 402 14.53 10.58 11.76
C LEU A 402 15.53 9.58 12.34
N THR A 403 15.01 8.53 13.00
CA THR A 403 15.86 7.47 13.52
C THR A 403 16.61 6.77 12.40
N HIS A 404 15.92 6.43 11.32
CA HIS A 404 16.52 5.80 10.13
C HIS A 404 15.64 6.02 8.90
N HIS A 405 16.04 5.47 7.75
CA HIS A 405 15.45 5.79 6.46
C HIS A 405 14.29 4.88 6.03
N HIS A 406 13.90 3.86 6.80
CA HIS A 406 12.79 3.00 6.36
C HIS A 406 11.51 3.82 6.14
N ILE A 407 10.78 3.45 5.08
CA ILE A 407 9.65 4.25 4.60
C ILE A 407 8.52 4.35 5.62
N ASP A 408 8.34 3.33 6.44
CA ASP A 408 7.36 3.29 7.51
C ASP A 408 7.69 4.20 8.70
N HIS A 409 8.94 4.67 8.81
CA HIS A 409 9.39 5.64 9.82
C HIS A 409 9.70 7.02 9.27
N SER A 410 9.83 7.15 7.96
CA SER A 410 10.23 8.42 7.35
C SER A 410 9.40 8.84 6.12
N GLY A 411 8.40 8.04 5.71
CA GLY A 411 7.63 8.28 4.49
C GLY A 411 6.80 9.57 4.50
N GLY A 412 6.45 10.10 5.67
CA GLY A 412 5.68 11.34 5.82
C GLY A 412 6.52 12.62 5.97
N VAL A 413 7.83 12.54 5.72
CA VAL A 413 8.78 13.64 5.96
C VAL A 413 8.49 14.91 5.15
N ARG A 414 7.86 14.78 3.97
CA ARG A 414 7.53 15.93 3.09
C ARG A 414 6.52 16.88 3.73
N ALA A 415 5.56 16.35 4.51
CA ALA A 415 4.58 17.19 5.20
C ALA A 415 5.25 18.13 6.19
N TYR A 416 6.22 17.65 6.95
CA TYR A 416 6.99 18.50 7.86
C TYR A 416 7.91 19.48 7.13
N ALA A 417 8.53 19.06 6.02
CA ALA A 417 9.34 19.97 5.19
C ALA A 417 8.48 21.10 4.61
N ALA A 418 7.21 20.83 4.25
CA ALA A 418 6.25 21.83 3.79
C ALA A 418 5.85 22.83 4.90
N GLU A 419 5.91 22.42 6.18
CA GLU A 419 5.75 23.31 7.33
C GLU A 419 7.03 24.15 7.61
N GLY A 420 8.12 23.91 6.87
CA GLY A 420 9.38 24.60 7.01
C GLY A 420 10.38 23.93 7.97
N ALA A 421 10.10 22.71 8.40
CA ALA A 421 11.00 21.97 9.28
C ALA A 421 12.32 21.60 8.59
N THR A 422 13.39 21.56 9.38
CA THR A 422 14.68 20.97 9.00
C THR A 422 14.67 19.49 9.35
N ILE A 423 15.05 18.67 8.39
CA ILE A 423 15.09 17.21 8.54
C ILE A 423 16.49 16.81 9.03
N VAL A 424 16.55 16.23 10.22
CA VAL A 424 17.79 15.78 10.87
C VAL A 424 17.89 14.27 10.66
N VAL A 425 18.99 13.82 10.06
CA VAL A 425 19.18 12.43 9.62
C VAL A 425 20.55 11.92 10.01
N GLY A 426 20.74 10.63 10.10
CA GLY A 426 22.04 10.05 10.38
C GLY A 426 23.05 10.30 9.26
N ARG A 427 24.34 10.21 9.62
CA ARG A 427 25.48 10.39 8.73
C ARG A 427 25.35 9.50 7.49
N GLY A 428 25.56 10.09 6.31
CA GLY A 428 25.46 9.42 5.01
C GLY A 428 24.06 9.40 4.39
N ASN A 429 23.02 9.81 5.11
CA ASN A 429 21.65 9.83 4.61
C ASN A 429 21.21 11.19 4.03
N GLY A 430 21.99 12.25 4.19
CA GLY A 430 21.59 13.60 3.80
C GLY A 430 21.38 13.77 2.30
N ALA A 431 22.25 13.18 1.47
CA ALA A 431 22.08 13.23 0.01
C ALA A 431 20.81 12.53 -0.44
N PHE A 432 20.47 11.38 0.17
CA PHE A 432 19.23 10.66 -0.06
C PHE A 432 18.01 11.53 0.25
N TYR A 433 17.93 12.14 1.43
CA TYR A 433 16.78 12.97 1.79
C TYR A 433 16.69 14.27 1.01
N ARG A 434 17.82 14.89 0.62
CA ARG A 434 17.77 16.02 -0.33
C ARG A 434 17.15 15.60 -1.66
N ARG A 435 17.49 14.42 -2.19
CA ARG A 435 16.87 13.86 -3.40
C ARG A 435 15.38 13.55 -3.18
N VAL A 436 15.03 12.88 -2.08
CA VAL A 436 13.64 12.58 -1.72
C VAL A 436 12.80 13.86 -1.70
N LEU A 437 13.22 14.88 -0.99
CA LEU A 437 12.47 16.12 -0.82
C LEU A 437 12.41 16.97 -2.09
N ALA A 438 13.41 16.86 -2.98
CA ALA A 438 13.45 17.57 -4.26
C ALA A 438 12.74 16.84 -5.40
N ALA A 439 12.35 15.56 -5.21
CA ALA A 439 11.69 14.80 -6.26
C ALA A 439 10.33 15.41 -6.61
N PRO A 440 9.93 15.42 -7.91
CA PRO A 440 8.63 15.90 -8.35
C PRO A 440 7.49 15.23 -7.57
N ALA A 441 6.49 16.01 -7.20
CA ALA A 441 5.38 15.53 -6.36
C ALA A 441 4.02 16.01 -6.86
N GLY A 442 3.87 16.17 -8.19
CA GLY A 442 2.61 16.59 -8.82
C GLY A 442 1.47 15.59 -8.64
N THR A 443 1.81 14.30 -8.47
CA THR A 443 0.86 13.23 -8.17
C THR A 443 0.67 12.99 -6.67
N ASN A 444 1.33 13.75 -5.80
CA ASN A 444 1.12 13.64 -4.35
C ASN A 444 -0.33 13.99 -4.01
N PRO A 445 -1.11 13.04 -3.48
CA PRO A 445 -2.52 13.26 -3.22
C PRO A 445 -2.78 14.29 -2.11
N TYR A 446 -1.80 14.56 -1.26
CA TYR A 446 -1.95 15.52 -0.15
C TYR A 446 -1.69 16.98 -0.54
N ARG A 447 -1.17 17.25 -1.75
CA ARG A 447 -0.97 18.59 -2.31
C ARG A 447 -0.29 19.55 -1.34
N LEU A 448 0.87 19.17 -0.87
CA LEU A 448 1.66 19.96 0.08
C LEU A 448 2.08 21.31 -0.51
N ALA A 449 2.24 22.30 0.34
CA ALA A 449 2.81 23.60 -0.06
C ALA A 449 4.25 23.42 -0.58
N SER A 450 4.67 24.30 -1.48
CA SER A 450 6.05 24.34 -1.97
C SER A 450 7.01 24.67 -0.84
N PHE A 451 8.16 24.01 -0.81
CA PHE A 451 9.17 24.21 0.22
C PHE A 451 10.59 24.08 -0.37
N THR A 452 11.55 24.62 0.36
CA THR A 452 12.98 24.42 0.09
C THR A 452 13.51 23.36 1.05
N PRO A 453 14.06 22.23 0.56
CA PRO A 453 14.58 21.19 1.42
C PRO A 453 15.69 21.67 2.35
N ARG A 454 15.55 21.40 3.65
CA ARG A 454 16.58 21.64 4.67
C ARG A 454 16.92 20.31 5.33
N VAL A 455 18.14 19.83 5.12
CA VAL A 455 18.60 18.54 5.64
C VAL A 455 19.94 18.73 6.34
N VAL A 456 20.01 18.23 7.57
CA VAL A 456 21.21 18.23 8.42
C VAL A 456 21.57 16.80 8.78
N GLU A 457 22.85 16.45 8.65
CA GLU A 457 23.34 15.14 9.08
C GLU A 457 23.88 15.23 10.52
N VAL A 458 23.56 14.22 11.31
CA VAL A 458 24.15 14.04 12.65
C VAL A 458 25.61 13.62 12.49
N GLY A 459 26.50 14.40 13.06
CA GLY A 459 27.92 14.08 13.17
C GLY A 459 28.16 13.04 14.27
N ASP A 460 28.97 13.42 15.25
CA ASP A 460 29.13 12.63 16.49
C ASP A 460 27.98 12.87 17.45
N LYS A 461 27.36 14.04 17.34
CA LYS A 461 26.16 14.46 18.06
C LYS A 461 25.51 15.61 17.31
N TRP A 462 24.20 15.67 17.33
CA TRP A 462 23.41 16.86 16.99
C TRP A 462 22.70 17.36 18.25
N SER A 463 22.59 18.67 18.42
CA SER A 463 21.91 19.24 19.59
C SER A 463 21.30 20.60 19.27
N VAL A 464 20.15 20.87 19.89
CA VAL A 464 19.52 22.19 19.96
C VAL A 464 19.08 22.48 21.39
N ASN A 465 19.05 23.78 21.73
CA ASN A 465 18.56 24.26 23.01
C ASN A 465 17.60 25.43 22.76
N ASP A 466 16.43 25.36 23.38
CA ASP A 466 15.43 26.42 23.32
C ASP A 466 14.71 26.58 24.65
N GLY A 467 14.92 27.74 25.29
CA GLY A 467 14.34 28.04 26.59
C GLY A 467 14.76 27.07 27.70
N GLY A 468 15.96 26.47 27.61
CA GLY A 468 16.47 25.48 28.55
C GLY A 468 16.10 24.03 28.22
N ARG A 469 15.18 23.79 27.24
CA ARG A 469 14.92 22.46 26.73
C ARG A 469 15.98 22.07 25.72
N VAL A 470 16.79 21.08 26.07
CA VAL A 470 17.81 20.50 25.18
C VAL A 470 17.23 19.26 24.50
N ILE A 471 17.49 19.15 23.20
CA ILE A 471 17.20 17.94 22.42
C ILE A 471 18.47 17.52 21.71
N GLU A 472 18.81 16.27 21.80
CA GLU A 472 20.04 15.70 21.27
C GLU A 472 19.72 14.51 20.35
N ALA A 473 20.62 14.20 19.43
CA ALA A 473 20.57 12.97 18.64
C ALA A 473 21.97 12.39 18.49
N TYR A 474 22.10 11.11 18.74
CA TYR A 474 23.36 10.38 18.75
C TYR A 474 23.39 9.31 17.67
N PRO A 475 24.49 9.17 16.91
CA PRO A 475 24.61 8.09 15.93
C PRO A 475 24.67 6.73 16.63
N LEU A 476 24.05 5.73 16.01
CA LEU A 476 24.04 4.36 16.46
C LEU A 476 24.47 3.42 15.33
N GLU A 477 25.45 2.58 15.61
CA GLU A 477 25.80 1.46 14.74
C GLU A 477 24.89 0.27 15.08
N THR A 478 24.10 -0.19 14.12
CA THR A 478 23.13 -1.27 14.31
C THR A 478 23.03 -2.12 13.04
N PRO A 479 22.71 -3.43 13.16
CA PRO A 479 22.51 -4.27 11.98
C PRO A 479 21.24 -3.96 11.20
N HIS A 480 20.34 -3.12 11.75
CA HIS A 480 19.04 -2.84 11.15
C HIS A 480 19.12 -1.87 9.97
N ALA A 481 19.78 -0.71 10.16
CA ALA A 481 19.92 0.30 9.13
C ALA A 481 21.18 1.15 9.33
N THR A 482 21.87 1.50 8.24
CA THR A 482 23.01 2.42 8.30
C THR A 482 22.55 3.86 8.53
N GLY A 483 23.34 4.62 9.26
CA GLY A 483 23.00 5.99 9.61
C GLY A 483 21.82 6.10 10.58
N TYR A 484 21.66 5.12 11.45
CA TYR A 484 20.67 5.17 12.53
C TYR A 484 21.07 6.19 13.60
N VAL A 485 20.10 6.89 14.18
CA VAL A 485 20.29 7.83 15.30
C VAL A 485 19.30 7.56 16.43
N ILE A 486 19.74 7.83 17.66
CA ILE A 486 18.90 7.82 18.87
C ILE A 486 18.65 9.26 19.29
N PRO A 487 17.42 9.79 19.13
CA PRO A 487 17.03 11.07 19.73
C PRO A 487 16.91 10.94 21.25
N TYR A 488 17.30 12.00 21.97
CA TYR A 488 17.32 12.05 23.44
C TYR A 488 16.91 13.43 23.95
N VAL A 489 16.13 13.45 25.04
CA VAL A 489 15.69 14.65 25.77
C VAL A 489 16.26 14.59 27.17
N PRO A 490 17.40 15.29 27.45
CA PRO A 490 18.17 15.15 28.69
C PRO A 490 17.40 15.45 29.98
N ASP A 491 16.61 16.53 30.01
CA ASP A 491 15.86 16.95 31.19
C ASP A 491 14.71 15.97 31.54
N ALA A 492 14.20 15.26 30.55
CA ALA A 492 13.23 14.18 30.73
C ALA A 492 13.87 12.79 30.88
N LYS A 493 15.20 12.69 30.70
CA LYS A 493 15.97 11.45 30.60
C LYS A 493 15.29 10.40 29.71
N LEU A 494 14.69 10.88 28.62
CA LEU A 494 13.87 10.10 27.70
C LEU A 494 14.55 9.99 26.34
N ALA A 495 14.80 8.77 25.89
CA ALA A 495 15.27 8.49 24.54
C ALA A 495 14.17 7.90 23.67
N TRP A 496 14.38 7.94 22.35
CA TRP A 496 13.48 7.40 21.35
C TRP A 496 14.15 6.27 20.57
N VAL A 497 13.42 5.19 20.34
CA VAL A 497 13.90 4.03 19.58
C VAL A 497 12.78 3.45 18.71
N THR A 498 13.14 2.94 17.55
CA THR A 498 12.22 2.19 16.69
C THR A 498 12.91 1.01 16.03
N ASP A 499 12.19 -0.11 15.80
CA ASP A 499 12.62 -1.36 15.17
C ASP A 499 13.72 -2.17 15.89
N LEU A 500 14.48 -1.54 16.75
CA LEU A 500 15.54 -2.22 17.51
C LEU A 500 15.01 -2.86 18.79
N TRP A 501 14.04 -2.21 19.39
CA TRP A 501 13.34 -2.63 20.60
C TRP A 501 11.93 -2.00 20.61
N ASN A 502 10.95 -2.78 21.04
CA ASN A 502 9.59 -2.30 21.31
C ASN A 502 9.40 -2.12 22.82
N PRO A 503 9.60 -0.90 23.36
CA PRO A 503 9.46 -0.66 24.80
C PRO A 503 8.09 -1.11 25.32
N GLY A 504 8.08 -1.82 26.45
CA GLY A 504 6.88 -2.40 27.06
C GLY A 504 6.52 -3.80 26.54
N ALA A 505 7.15 -4.28 25.47
CA ALA A 505 7.04 -5.68 25.05
C ALA A 505 8.01 -6.57 25.86
N PRO A 506 7.70 -7.86 26.05
CA PRO A 506 8.63 -8.80 26.68
C PRO A 506 9.98 -8.84 25.98
N ILE A 507 11.06 -8.74 26.75
CA ILE A 507 12.43 -8.86 26.22
C ILE A 507 12.79 -10.35 26.22
N PRO A 508 13.25 -10.91 25.10
CA PRO A 508 13.65 -12.32 25.05
C PRO A 508 14.82 -12.59 25.99
N ALA A 509 14.91 -13.81 26.49
CA ALA A 509 16.04 -14.24 27.35
C ALA A 509 17.41 -14.04 26.67
N MET A 510 17.45 -14.16 25.34
CA MET A 510 18.58 -13.79 24.50
C MET A 510 18.18 -12.58 23.64
N PRO A 511 18.50 -11.34 24.06
CA PRO A 511 18.26 -10.15 23.27
C PRO A 511 18.95 -10.24 21.90
N ASN A 512 18.26 -9.83 20.86
CA ASN A 512 18.81 -9.87 19.52
C ASN A 512 19.92 -8.81 19.31
N PRO A 513 20.75 -8.90 18.26
CA PRO A 513 21.85 -7.97 18.03
C PRO A 513 21.42 -6.48 17.93
N ALA A 514 20.19 -6.21 17.49
CA ALA A 514 19.67 -4.85 17.43
C ALA A 514 19.41 -4.28 18.84
N MET A 515 18.85 -5.07 19.75
CA MET A 515 18.68 -4.69 21.17
C MET A 515 20.06 -4.46 21.85
N VAL A 516 21.03 -5.33 21.60
CA VAL A 516 22.40 -5.19 22.12
C VAL A 516 23.05 -3.90 21.62
N SER A 517 22.81 -3.53 20.36
CA SER A 517 23.38 -2.29 19.77
C SER A 517 22.90 -1.03 20.48
N ILE A 518 21.66 -1.01 21.03
CA ILE A 518 21.16 0.13 21.80
C ILE A 518 22.01 0.35 23.06
N VAL A 519 22.25 -0.72 23.84
CA VAL A 519 23.00 -0.64 25.10
C VAL A 519 24.43 -0.16 24.82
N ARG A 520 25.11 -0.77 23.85
CA ARG A 520 26.46 -0.35 23.43
C ARG A 520 26.50 1.09 22.93
N GLY A 521 25.46 1.52 22.20
CA GLY A 521 25.38 2.89 21.69
C GLY A 521 25.20 3.92 22.80
N VAL A 522 24.35 3.63 23.79
CA VAL A 522 24.17 4.48 24.98
C VAL A 522 25.47 4.60 25.77
N GLU A 523 26.17 3.50 26.00
CA GLU A 523 27.46 3.47 26.69
C GLU A 523 28.54 4.25 25.92
N LYS A 524 28.68 4.02 24.61
CA LYS A 524 29.65 4.68 23.75
C LYS A 524 29.41 6.20 23.68
N ALA A 525 28.16 6.62 23.59
CA ALA A 525 27.76 8.03 23.50
C ALA A 525 27.75 8.75 24.85
N GLY A 526 27.68 8.01 25.98
CA GLY A 526 27.77 8.52 27.34
C GLY A 526 26.54 9.29 27.83
N PHE A 527 25.39 9.23 27.13
CA PHE A 527 24.15 9.83 27.61
C PHE A 527 23.41 8.88 28.57
N GLN A 528 22.52 9.43 29.41
CA GLN A 528 21.95 8.73 30.57
C GLN A 528 20.42 8.64 30.49
N PRO A 529 19.83 7.75 29.65
CA PRO A 529 18.40 7.61 29.57
C PRO A 529 17.88 6.80 30.76
N GLU A 530 16.78 7.25 31.37
CA GLU A 530 16.02 6.44 32.32
C GLU A 530 14.96 5.61 31.62
N ARG A 531 14.39 6.15 30.53
CA ARG A 531 13.29 5.54 29.78
C ARG A 531 13.51 5.65 28.28
N PHE A 532 12.95 4.70 27.56
CA PHE A 532 12.76 4.79 26.12
C PHE A 532 11.28 4.85 25.77
N ALA A 533 10.90 5.73 24.86
CA ALA A 533 9.63 5.68 24.15
C ALA A 533 9.84 5.03 22.79
N GLY A 534 8.88 4.27 22.33
CA GLY A 534 9.01 3.44 21.12
C GLY A 534 8.28 4.01 19.91
N GLY A 535 8.93 3.99 18.76
CA GLY A 535 8.25 4.10 17.46
C GLY A 535 7.31 2.92 17.22
N HIS A 536 7.57 1.82 17.91
CA HIS A 536 6.66 0.72 18.16
C HIS A 536 6.61 0.45 19.66
N GLY A 537 5.44 0.08 20.18
CA GLY A 537 5.28 -0.21 21.60
C GLY A 537 4.93 1.02 22.44
N ALA A 538 5.37 1.03 23.67
CA ALA A 538 4.99 2.01 24.69
C ALA A 538 6.20 2.83 25.18
N VAL A 539 6.22 3.11 26.49
CA VAL A 539 7.36 3.68 27.22
C VAL A 539 7.80 2.66 28.26
N ALA A 540 9.09 2.39 28.34
CA ALA A 540 9.64 1.44 29.30
C ALA A 540 10.98 1.92 29.90
N PRO A 541 11.36 1.43 31.11
CA PRO A 541 12.66 1.71 31.69
C PRO A 541 13.80 1.17 30.83
N TYR A 542 14.85 1.97 30.64
CA TYR A 542 16.07 1.53 29.97
C TYR A 542 16.76 0.38 30.74
N ALA A 543 16.66 0.42 32.08
CA ALA A 543 17.25 -0.60 32.94
C ALA A 543 16.78 -2.02 32.61
N ASP A 544 15.54 -2.21 32.15
CA ASP A 544 15.00 -3.51 31.77
C ASP A 544 15.78 -4.12 30.60
N LEU A 545 16.06 -3.31 29.58
CA LEU A 545 16.84 -3.72 28.42
C LEU A 545 18.32 -3.94 28.79
N ALA A 546 18.94 -2.98 29.50
CA ALA A 546 20.33 -3.05 29.89
C ALA A 546 20.64 -4.32 30.72
N GLN A 547 19.80 -4.62 31.72
CA GLN A 547 19.92 -5.82 32.53
C GLN A 547 19.72 -7.11 31.74
N ALA A 548 18.78 -7.12 30.76
CA ALA A 548 18.57 -8.28 29.92
C ALA A 548 19.79 -8.56 29.04
N VAL A 549 20.39 -7.53 28.45
CA VAL A 549 21.61 -7.63 27.64
C VAL A 549 22.79 -8.10 28.50
N GLN A 550 22.96 -7.55 29.69
CA GLN A 550 24.01 -7.94 30.63
C GLN A 550 23.88 -9.41 31.05
N ARG A 551 22.67 -9.87 31.43
CA ARG A 551 22.42 -11.28 31.79
C ARG A 551 22.74 -12.26 30.65
N ALA A 552 22.54 -11.83 29.42
CA ALA A 552 22.85 -12.64 28.23
C ALA A 552 24.34 -12.63 27.84
N GLY A 553 25.23 -11.97 28.61
CA GLY A 553 26.64 -11.85 28.30
C GLY A 553 26.93 -10.91 27.13
N GLY A 554 26.05 -9.99 26.82
CA GLY A 554 26.11 -9.08 25.67
C GLY A 554 26.71 -7.71 25.99
N GLY A 555 27.52 -7.57 27.04
CA GLY A 555 28.26 -6.36 27.39
C GLY A 555 29.52 -6.16 26.55
#